data_4a2cb6d128a2d7224e4a491d4b4bb19f
#
_entry.id   4a2cb6d128a2d7224e4a491d4b4bb19f
#
_cell.length_a   1.000
_cell.length_b   1.000
_cell.length_c   1.000
_cell.angle_alpha   90.00
_cell.angle_beta   90.00
_cell.angle_gamma   90.00
#
_symmetry.space_group_name_H-M   'P 1'
#
loop_
_entity.id
_entity.type
_entity.pdbx_description
1 polymer ?
#
loop_
_entity_poly.entity_id
_entity_poly.type
_entity_poly.pdbx_seq_one_letter_code
_entity_poly.pdbx_strand_id
1 'polypeptide(L)'
;MADQLVDDSRRRFLKIATAGAAFATFGDSVTAEEEPLLGLIFPPANTPVPPEAKLMYPTGVRFLATGVGLERMTPEGYDKVVDRIVPAAKQLASQGAAAIDVMGTSLTFYKGAKFNQDLQKQITEATGLRSTTMSTAIIEGLKAVGGHRLAVATAYNDEVNQRLQSFLSESGFEVVAIKGMGIERFQDRAPVTQDELLEFSTGVWKGAPKADAILISCGALKTLAILAPLEQRSGVPVVSSLPHALWAGVRLVGLSGRAPGYGTLLSQG
;
A
#
# COMPACT_ATOMS: atom_id res chain seq x y z
N MET A 1 83.29 -59.68 15.80
CA MET A 1 84.22 -58.59 15.97
C MET A 1 83.46 -57.32 16.14
N ALA A 2 83.31 -56.97 17.33
CA ALA A 2 83.60 -55.69 17.98
C ALA A 2 82.66 -54.56 17.49
N ASP A 3 82.12 -53.73 18.24
CA ASP A 3 82.18 -53.49 19.69
C ASP A 3 81.22 -52.35 19.94
N GLN A 4 80.49 -52.46 20.97
CA GLN A 4 79.99 -51.46 21.85
C GLN A 4 80.42 -50.02 21.58
N LEU A 5 79.47 -49.11 21.67
CA LEU A 5 79.58 -48.12 22.75
C LEU A 5 78.20 -47.41 22.94
N VAL A 6 77.74 -47.61 24.11
CA VAL A 6 76.80 -46.86 24.91
C VAL A 6 77.20 -45.38 24.91
N ASP A 7 76.22 -44.48 24.74
CA ASP A 7 76.24 -43.31 25.64
C ASP A 7 74.86 -42.77 25.93
N ASP A 8 74.66 -42.58 27.15
CA ASP A 8 73.55 -42.07 27.94
C ASP A 8 73.60 -40.54 27.92
N SER A 9 72.56 -39.91 27.46
CA SER A 9 72.37 -38.51 27.80
C SER A 9 70.92 -38.08 27.85
N ARG A 10 70.44 -38.24 29.07
CA ARG A 10 69.68 -37.20 29.77
C ARG A 10 68.36 -36.75 29.19
N ARG A 11 67.38 -37.36 29.76
CA ARG A 11 66.02 -36.77 30.00
C ARG A 11 66.12 -35.26 30.23
N ARG A 12 65.59 -34.51 29.25
CA ARG A 12 65.08 -33.18 29.49
C ARG A 12 63.57 -33.22 29.27
N PHE A 13 62.85 -33.19 30.37
CA PHE A 13 61.43 -32.93 30.41
C PHE A 13 61.20 -31.53 29.89
N LEU A 14 60.69 -31.42 28.68
CA LEU A 14 60.12 -30.21 28.19
C LEU A 14 58.60 -30.25 28.49
N LYS A 15 58.20 -29.51 29.50
CA LYS A 15 56.72 -29.23 29.73
C LYS A 15 56.21 -28.39 28.56
N ILE A 16 55.50 -28.99 27.65
CA ILE A 16 54.68 -28.26 26.66
C ILE A 16 53.43 -27.86 27.40
N ALA A 17 53.33 -26.56 27.72
CA ALA A 17 52.11 -25.93 28.17
C ALA A 17 51.16 -25.92 26.97
N THR A 18 50.11 -26.72 26.99
CA THR A 18 49.00 -26.62 26.09
C THR A 18 48.20 -25.35 26.42
N ALA A 19 48.53 -24.26 25.72
CA ALA A 19 47.62 -23.10 25.66
C ALA A 19 46.38 -23.49 24.87
N GLY A 20 45.33 -23.79 25.59
CA GLY A 20 43.99 -23.94 24.98
C GLY A 20 43.56 -22.61 24.38
N ALA A 21 43.69 -22.49 23.08
CA ALA A 21 43.02 -21.42 22.34
C ALA A 21 41.49 -21.68 22.40
N ALA A 22 40.81 -20.99 23.31
CA ALA A 22 39.37 -20.88 23.26
C ALA A 22 39.02 -20.11 22.01
N PHE A 23 38.62 -20.82 20.95
CA PHE A 23 37.90 -20.21 19.85
C PHE A 23 36.53 -19.74 20.40
N ALA A 24 36.48 -18.46 20.76
CA ALA A 24 35.21 -17.78 20.93
C ALA A 24 34.57 -17.74 19.53
N THR A 25 33.65 -18.64 19.27
CA THR A 25 32.72 -18.52 18.16
C THR A 25 31.85 -17.31 18.48
N PHE A 26 32.22 -16.16 17.93
CA PHE A 26 31.29 -15.06 17.76
C PHE A 26 30.23 -15.59 16.79
N GLY A 27 29.19 -16.18 17.34
CA GLY A 27 27.96 -16.37 16.62
C GLY A 27 27.42 -14.97 16.33
N ASP A 28 27.58 -14.48 15.11
CA ASP A 28 26.79 -13.40 14.59
C ASP A 28 25.33 -13.87 14.70
N SER A 29 24.69 -13.50 15.80
CA SER A 29 23.25 -13.48 15.87
C SER A 29 22.82 -12.43 14.85
N VAL A 30 22.58 -12.84 13.61
CA VAL A 30 21.81 -12.08 12.66
C VAL A 30 20.43 -11.96 13.32
N THR A 31 20.23 -10.87 14.05
CA THR A 31 18.89 -10.47 14.48
C THR A 31 18.13 -10.30 13.20
N ALA A 32 17.20 -11.19 12.91
CA ALA A 32 16.27 -11.00 11.78
C ALA A 32 15.66 -9.62 11.98
N GLU A 33 15.99 -8.69 11.07
CA GLU A 33 15.47 -7.34 11.11
C GLU A 33 13.94 -7.47 11.06
N GLU A 34 13.26 -6.94 12.08
CA GLU A 34 11.82 -7.11 12.19
C GLU A 34 11.15 -6.40 11.00
N GLU A 35 10.29 -7.13 10.26
CA GLU A 35 9.59 -6.56 9.11
C GLU A 35 8.91 -5.24 9.48
N PRO A 36 9.09 -4.16 8.69
CA PRO A 36 8.51 -2.86 8.97
C PRO A 36 6.99 -2.94 9.06
N LEU A 37 6.39 -2.16 9.95
CA LEU A 37 4.95 -2.10 10.16
C LEU A 37 4.36 -0.92 9.40
N LEU A 38 3.48 -1.19 8.42
CA LEU A 38 2.70 -0.16 7.73
C LEU A 38 1.35 0.04 8.43
N GLY A 39 1.12 1.26 8.93
CA GLY A 39 -0.14 1.66 9.55
C GLY A 39 -1.16 2.09 8.50
N LEU A 40 -2.35 1.48 8.53
CA LEU A 40 -3.45 1.71 7.60
C LEU A 40 -4.63 2.38 8.33
N ILE A 41 -5.08 3.54 7.85
CA ILE A 41 -6.23 4.26 8.43
C ILE A 41 -7.41 4.16 7.48
N PHE A 42 -8.44 3.43 7.87
CA PHE A 42 -9.65 3.22 7.06
C PHE A 42 -10.78 4.18 7.46
N PRO A 43 -11.66 4.57 6.48
CA PRO A 43 -12.83 5.37 6.79
C PRO A 43 -13.80 4.70 7.76
N PRO A 44 -14.28 3.44 7.57
CA PRO A 44 -15.18 2.81 8.53
C PRO A 44 -14.45 2.47 9.85
N ALA A 45 -15.19 2.42 10.96
CA ALA A 45 -14.69 1.86 12.20
C ALA A 45 -14.41 0.35 12.06
N ASN A 46 -13.50 -0.18 12.87
CA ASN A 46 -13.24 -1.62 12.97
C ASN A 46 -12.94 -2.35 11.64
N THR A 47 -12.27 -1.66 10.70
CA THR A 47 -11.85 -2.27 9.44
C THR A 47 -10.61 -3.15 9.69
N PRO A 48 -10.66 -4.46 9.41
CA PRO A 48 -9.48 -5.31 9.48
C PRO A 48 -8.49 -4.98 8.36
N VAL A 49 -7.25 -5.46 8.50
CA VAL A 49 -6.30 -5.46 7.39
C VAL A 49 -6.91 -6.21 6.20
N PRO A 50 -7.01 -5.60 5.01
CA PRO A 50 -7.64 -6.23 3.86
C PRO A 50 -6.84 -7.47 3.42
N PRO A 51 -7.52 -8.56 3.01
CA PRO A 51 -6.83 -9.78 2.54
C PRO A 51 -5.89 -9.50 1.37
N GLU A 52 -6.18 -8.51 0.53
CA GLU A 52 -5.35 -8.06 -0.59
C GLU A 52 -3.95 -7.65 -0.14
N ALA A 53 -3.78 -7.10 1.06
CA ALA A 53 -2.47 -6.72 1.60
C ALA A 53 -1.53 -7.94 1.70
N LYS A 54 -2.02 -9.08 2.21
CA LYS A 54 -1.25 -10.32 2.31
C LYS A 54 -1.14 -11.09 1.00
N LEU A 55 -2.14 -10.96 0.11
CA LEU A 55 -2.07 -11.55 -1.23
C LEU A 55 -0.99 -10.87 -2.08
N MET A 56 -0.88 -9.55 -1.99
CA MET A 56 0.12 -8.77 -2.71
C MET A 56 1.51 -8.84 -2.06
N TYR A 57 1.56 -8.78 -0.73
CA TYR A 57 2.79 -8.69 0.07
C TYR A 57 2.76 -9.70 1.22
N PRO A 58 3.00 -10.99 0.95
CA PRO A 58 2.93 -12.05 1.96
C PRO A 58 4.06 -11.97 2.99
N THR A 59 5.18 -11.33 2.64
CA THR A 59 6.39 -11.16 3.46
C THR A 59 7.00 -9.77 3.23
N GLY A 60 7.94 -9.38 4.08
CA GLY A 60 8.69 -8.14 3.95
C GLY A 60 8.00 -6.92 4.56
N VAL A 61 6.74 -7.05 5.00
CA VAL A 61 5.99 -5.98 5.67
C VAL A 61 4.87 -6.55 6.53
N ARG A 62 4.66 -5.96 7.69
CA ARG A 62 3.49 -6.19 8.55
C ARG A 62 2.50 -5.03 8.37
N PHE A 63 1.22 -5.31 8.57
CA PHE A 63 0.16 -4.32 8.47
C PHE A 63 -0.60 -4.21 9.78
N LEU A 64 -0.94 -2.98 10.16
CA LEU A 64 -1.82 -2.69 11.28
C LEU A 64 -2.90 -1.71 10.81
N ALA A 65 -4.16 -1.99 11.13
CA ALA A 65 -5.29 -1.20 10.67
C ALA A 65 -6.03 -0.55 11.83
N THR A 66 -6.53 0.67 11.60
CA THR A 66 -7.49 1.36 12.46
C THR A 66 -8.53 2.06 11.61
N GLY A 67 -9.63 2.51 12.19
CA GLY A 67 -10.70 3.21 11.48
C GLY A 67 -11.14 4.50 12.15
N VAL A 68 -11.68 5.45 11.35
CA VAL A 68 -12.13 6.76 11.84
C VAL A 68 -13.65 6.86 12.03
N GLY A 69 -14.42 5.81 11.71
CA GLY A 69 -15.85 5.74 11.99
C GLY A 69 -16.74 6.45 10.99
N LEU A 70 -16.38 6.43 9.71
CA LEU A 70 -17.22 6.94 8.62
C LEU A 70 -18.43 6.01 8.41
N GLU A 71 -19.62 6.58 8.41
CA GLU A 71 -20.88 5.85 8.19
C GLU A 71 -21.42 6.02 6.77
N ARG A 72 -21.28 7.21 6.17
CA ARG A 72 -21.79 7.53 4.83
C ARG A 72 -20.71 8.21 3.99
N MET A 73 -20.62 7.83 2.72
CA MET A 73 -19.71 8.41 1.73
C MET A 73 -20.31 9.66 1.10
N THR A 74 -20.52 10.69 1.93
CA THR A 74 -21.00 12.02 1.54
C THR A 74 -20.09 13.09 2.14
N PRO A 75 -20.04 14.32 1.60
CA PRO A 75 -19.23 15.40 2.16
C PRO A 75 -19.47 15.64 3.65
N GLU A 76 -20.73 15.62 4.09
CA GLU A 76 -21.10 15.78 5.50
C GLU A 76 -20.61 14.61 6.37
N GLY A 77 -20.60 13.40 5.80
CA GLY A 77 -20.02 12.22 6.45
C GLY A 77 -18.52 12.37 6.65
N TYR A 78 -17.80 12.84 5.63
CA TYR A 78 -16.34 13.07 5.70
C TYR A 78 -15.99 14.16 6.72
N ASP A 79 -16.74 15.26 6.75
CA ASP A 79 -16.51 16.36 7.73
C ASP A 79 -16.62 15.90 9.18
N LYS A 80 -17.43 14.88 9.48
CA LYS A 80 -17.58 14.31 10.83
C LYS A 80 -16.37 13.51 11.31
N VAL A 81 -15.54 13.02 10.39
CA VAL A 81 -14.48 12.05 10.73
C VAL A 81 -13.06 12.50 10.33
N VAL A 82 -12.94 13.51 9.48
CA VAL A 82 -11.63 13.93 8.93
C VAL A 82 -10.64 14.32 10.02
N ASP A 83 -11.10 14.99 11.07
CA ASP A 83 -10.25 15.41 12.20
C ASP A 83 -9.78 14.24 13.07
N ARG A 84 -10.29 13.03 12.85
CA ARG A 84 -9.87 11.80 13.54
C ARG A 84 -8.67 11.13 12.88
N ILE A 85 -8.29 11.54 11.66
CA ILE A 85 -7.20 10.91 10.90
C ILE A 85 -5.86 11.14 11.61
N VAL A 86 -5.52 12.35 11.99
CA VAL A 86 -4.25 12.66 12.67
C VAL A 86 -4.14 11.97 14.03
N PRO A 87 -5.15 11.96 14.89
CA PRO A 87 -5.16 11.13 16.11
C PRO A 87 -4.95 9.63 15.82
N ALA A 88 -5.59 9.07 14.79
CA ALA A 88 -5.41 7.68 14.39
C ALA A 88 -3.96 7.40 13.92
N ALA A 89 -3.36 8.33 13.18
CA ALA A 89 -1.95 8.24 12.77
C ALA A 89 -1.00 8.22 13.97
N LYS A 90 -1.22 9.08 14.97
CA LYS A 90 -0.45 9.09 16.23
C LYS A 90 -0.60 7.77 17.00
N GLN A 91 -1.79 7.21 17.03
CA GLN A 91 -2.03 5.90 17.65
C GLN A 91 -1.21 4.81 16.94
N LEU A 92 -1.26 4.73 15.61
CA LEU A 92 -0.48 3.75 14.84
C LEU A 92 1.03 3.96 15.02
N ALA A 93 1.51 5.20 15.05
CA ALA A 93 2.91 5.52 15.32
C ALA A 93 3.35 5.02 16.71
N SER A 94 2.52 5.21 17.75
CA SER A 94 2.81 4.69 19.10
C SER A 94 2.81 3.17 19.19
N GLN A 95 2.21 2.48 18.23
CA GLN A 95 2.20 1.02 18.08
C GLN A 95 3.33 0.49 17.18
N GLY A 96 4.29 1.36 16.81
CA GLY A 96 5.48 0.98 16.05
C GLY A 96 5.32 1.03 14.54
N ALA A 97 4.31 1.72 14.01
CA ALA A 97 4.23 1.92 12.56
C ALA A 97 5.45 2.69 12.04
N ALA A 98 6.03 2.23 10.93
CA ALA A 98 7.17 2.85 10.25
C ALA A 98 6.73 3.87 9.18
N ALA A 99 5.49 3.77 8.72
CA ALA A 99 4.84 4.72 7.81
C ALA A 99 3.31 4.62 7.95
N ILE A 100 2.60 5.63 7.45
CA ILE A 100 1.13 5.74 7.53
C ILE A 100 0.53 5.83 6.13
N ASP A 101 -0.52 5.05 5.87
CA ASP A 101 -1.34 5.16 4.66
C ASP A 101 -2.82 5.40 5.01
N VAL A 102 -3.40 6.47 4.48
CA VAL A 102 -4.83 6.79 4.67
C VAL A 102 -5.65 6.14 3.56
N MET A 103 -6.29 5.04 3.90
CA MET A 103 -6.98 4.10 3.00
C MET A 103 -8.42 4.54 2.65
N GLY A 104 -8.63 5.83 2.39
CA GLY A 104 -9.93 6.39 2.09
C GLY A 104 -9.88 7.35 0.91
N THR A 105 -10.18 6.90 -0.31
CA THR A 105 -10.06 7.72 -1.50
C THR A 105 -10.90 8.99 -1.39
N SER A 106 -12.23 8.85 -1.27
CA SER A 106 -13.12 10.01 -1.19
C SER A 106 -12.87 10.88 0.04
N LEU A 107 -12.52 10.29 1.17
CA LEU A 107 -12.16 11.00 2.38
C LEU A 107 -10.93 11.91 2.20
N THR A 108 -10.03 11.59 1.28
CA THR A 108 -8.79 12.34 1.07
C THR A 108 -8.82 13.29 -0.12
N PHE A 109 -9.75 13.12 -1.08
CA PHE A 109 -9.90 14.07 -2.20
C PHE A 109 -11.07 15.07 -2.08
N TYR A 110 -12.04 14.86 -1.18
CA TYR A 110 -13.32 15.59 -1.22
C TYR A 110 -13.23 17.12 -1.05
N LYS A 111 -12.15 17.62 -0.51
CA LYS A 111 -11.82 19.06 -0.41
C LYS A 111 -10.71 19.50 -1.40
N GLY A 112 -10.41 18.70 -2.44
CA GLY A 112 -9.46 19.03 -3.48
C GLY A 112 -8.01 18.60 -3.20
N ALA A 113 -7.13 18.89 -4.16
CA ALA A 113 -5.74 18.42 -4.13
C ALA A 113 -4.91 19.04 -3.00
N LYS A 114 -5.12 20.34 -2.73
CA LYS A 114 -4.42 21.03 -1.63
C LYS A 114 -4.75 20.41 -0.27
N PHE A 115 -6.01 20.11 -0.01
CA PHE A 115 -6.44 19.46 1.23
C PHE A 115 -5.73 18.11 1.42
N ASN A 116 -5.65 17.29 0.36
CA ASN A 116 -4.96 16.01 0.41
C ASN A 116 -3.46 16.17 0.77
N GLN A 117 -2.80 17.16 0.19
CA GLN A 117 -1.39 17.46 0.50
C GLN A 117 -1.21 17.97 1.94
N ASP A 118 -2.08 18.88 2.38
CA ASP A 118 -2.05 19.44 3.75
C ASP A 118 -2.29 18.31 4.80
N LEU A 119 -3.18 17.36 4.52
CA LEU A 119 -3.43 16.21 5.39
C LEU A 119 -2.18 15.33 5.54
N GLN A 120 -1.50 15.01 4.43
CA GLN A 120 -0.24 14.26 4.50
C GLN A 120 0.83 14.99 5.31
N LYS A 121 0.95 16.31 5.10
CA LYS A 121 1.88 17.16 5.86
C LYS A 121 1.56 17.12 7.36
N GLN A 122 0.29 17.30 7.74
CA GLN A 122 -0.16 17.23 9.13
C GLN A 122 0.15 15.88 9.79
N ILE A 123 -0.04 14.76 9.07
CA ILE A 123 0.30 13.43 9.58
C ILE A 123 1.82 13.34 9.82
N THR A 124 2.63 13.76 8.84
CA THR A 124 4.09 13.73 8.96
C THR A 124 4.60 14.60 10.10
N GLU A 125 4.08 15.82 10.23
CA GLU A 125 4.43 16.72 11.34
C GLU A 125 4.02 16.18 12.72
N ALA A 126 2.87 15.50 12.79
CA ALA A 126 2.33 14.99 14.04
C ALA A 126 2.97 13.67 14.50
N THR A 127 3.58 12.90 13.61
CA THR A 127 4.10 11.54 13.87
C THR A 127 5.61 11.40 13.61
N GLY A 128 6.21 12.31 12.83
CA GLY A 128 7.58 12.14 12.30
C GLY A 128 7.71 11.07 11.22
N LEU A 129 6.61 10.42 10.81
CA LEU A 129 6.63 9.32 9.86
C LEU A 129 6.31 9.78 8.44
N ARG A 130 6.85 9.07 7.44
CA ARG A 130 6.39 9.22 6.06
C ARG A 130 4.93 8.79 5.96
N SER A 131 4.16 9.50 5.14
CA SER A 131 2.75 9.15 4.94
C SER A 131 2.35 9.26 3.47
N THR A 132 1.32 8.52 3.10
CA THR A 132 0.61 8.67 1.83
C THR A 132 -0.88 8.60 2.06
N THR A 133 -1.65 8.85 1.03
CA THR A 133 -3.09 8.67 1.01
C THR A 133 -3.49 7.88 -0.24
N MET A 134 -4.62 7.24 -0.17
CA MET A 134 -5.19 6.52 -1.33
C MET A 134 -5.39 7.45 -2.54
N SER A 135 -5.70 8.74 -2.33
CA SER A 135 -5.79 9.72 -3.41
C SER A 135 -4.43 10.05 -4.03
N THR A 136 -3.39 10.21 -3.21
CA THR A 136 -2.01 10.39 -3.70
C THR A 136 -1.54 9.18 -4.47
N ALA A 137 -1.78 7.97 -3.95
CA ALA A 137 -1.41 6.72 -4.60
C ALA A 137 -2.05 6.55 -5.99
N ILE A 138 -3.33 6.96 -6.14
CA ILE A 138 -3.99 6.97 -7.45
C ILE A 138 -3.28 7.91 -8.42
N ILE A 139 -2.96 9.13 -7.99
CA ILE A 139 -2.26 10.11 -8.84
C ILE A 139 -0.88 9.60 -9.25
N GLU A 140 -0.11 9.05 -8.30
CA GLU A 140 1.20 8.45 -8.57
C GLU A 140 1.08 7.25 -9.53
N GLY A 141 0.11 6.37 -9.30
CA GLY A 141 -0.13 5.21 -10.15
C GLY A 141 -0.51 5.59 -11.58
N LEU A 142 -1.42 6.55 -11.76
CA LEU A 142 -1.81 7.05 -13.08
C LEU A 142 -0.62 7.68 -13.82
N LYS A 143 0.21 8.46 -13.14
CA LYS A 143 1.44 9.03 -13.72
C LYS A 143 2.45 7.94 -14.11
N ALA A 144 2.63 6.93 -13.26
CA ALA A 144 3.57 5.84 -13.51
C ALA A 144 3.20 4.99 -14.72
N VAL A 145 1.91 4.81 -15.01
CA VAL A 145 1.44 4.13 -16.23
C VAL A 145 1.29 5.05 -17.44
N GLY A 146 1.64 6.34 -17.33
CA GLY A 146 1.52 7.32 -18.42
C GLY A 146 0.07 7.69 -18.77
N GLY A 147 -0.88 7.49 -17.85
CA GLY A 147 -2.28 7.88 -18.07
C GLY A 147 -2.45 9.39 -18.03
N HIS A 148 -3.21 9.94 -18.98
CA HIS A 148 -3.55 11.36 -19.07
C HIS A 148 -5.06 11.57 -19.22
N ARG A 149 -5.72 10.70 -19.98
CA ARG A 149 -7.13 10.77 -20.34
C ARG A 149 -7.87 9.57 -19.75
N LEU A 150 -8.73 9.85 -18.78
CA LEU A 150 -9.24 8.81 -17.89
C LEU A 150 -10.70 8.44 -18.18
N ALA A 151 -10.96 7.12 -18.26
CA ALA A 151 -12.26 6.55 -18.02
C ALA A 151 -12.38 6.20 -16.53
N VAL A 152 -13.33 6.77 -15.80
CA VAL A 152 -13.41 6.68 -14.34
C VAL A 152 -14.67 5.93 -13.91
N ALA A 153 -14.49 4.75 -13.33
CA ALA A 153 -15.56 3.96 -12.71
C ALA A 153 -15.49 4.12 -11.19
N THR A 154 -16.63 4.38 -10.54
CA THR A 154 -16.63 4.62 -9.09
C THR A 154 -17.80 3.93 -8.38
N ALA A 155 -17.72 3.84 -7.05
CA ALA A 155 -18.87 3.48 -6.24
C ALA A 155 -19.80 4.67 -5.96
N TYR A 156 -19.35 5.90 -6.16
CA TYR A 156 -19.93 7.13 -5.60
C TYR A 156 -21.21 7.58 -6.29
N ASN A 157 -21.94 8.48 -5.61
CA ASN A 157 -23.00 9.29 -6.19
C ASN A 157 -22.40 10.45 -7.03
N ASP A 158 -23.27 11.22 -7.70
CA ASP A 158 -22.84 12.27 -8.62
C ASP A 158 -22.11 13.41 -7.94
N GLU A 159 -22.48 13.78 -6.70
CA GLU A 159 -21.82 14.85 -5.96
C GLU A 159 -20.34 14.48 -5.66
N VAL A 160 -20.11 13.26 -5.16
CA VAL A 160 -18.74 12.79 -4.86
C VAL A 160 -17.96 12.58 -6.16
N ASN A 161 -18.61 12.16 -7.26
CA ASN A 161 -17.98 12.08 -8.58
C ASN A 161 -17.53 13.44 -9.12
N GLN A 162 -18.32 14.50 -8.95
CA GLN A 162 -17.93 15.86 -9.32
C GLN A 162 -16.68 16.32 -8.55
N ARG A 163 -16.58 16.02 -7.26
CA ARG A 163 -15.39 16.32 -6.44
C ARG A 163 -14.17 15.51 -6.90
N LEU A 164 -14.34 14.24 -7.25
CA LEU A 164 -13.27 13.43 -7.84
C LEU A 164 -12.80 14.00 -9.17
N GLN A 165 -13.73 14.39 -10.05
CA GLN A 165 -13.39 15.00 -11.33
C GLN A 165 -12.58 16.28 -11.16
N SER A 166 -12.97 17.17 -10.23
CA SER A 166 -12.20 18.38 -9.90
C SER A 166 -10.81 18.04 -9.38
N PHE A 167 -10.70 17.10 -8.43
CA PHE A 167 -9.42 16.64 -7.88
C PHE A 167 -8.47 16.07 -8.96
N LEU A 168 -8.99 15.26 -9.88
CA LEU A 168 -8.22 14.70 -10.99
C LEU A 168 -7.76 15.80 -11.96
N SER A 169 -8.64 16.77 -12.28
CA SER A 169 -8.33 17.90 -13.12
C SER A 169 -7.26 18.82 -12.48
N GLU A 170 -7.37 19.11 -11.19
CA GLU A 170 -6.36 19.85 -10.41
C GLU A 170 -5.00 19.12 -10.39
N SER A 171 -5.02 17.79 -10.51
CA SER A 171 -3.83 16.93 -10.54
C SER A 171 -3.24 16.72 -11.94
N GLY A 172 -3.84 17.35 -12.98
CA GLY A 172 -3.35 17.37 -14.36
C GLY A 172 -3.91 16.27 -15.26
N PHE A 173 -5.05 15.66 -14.91
CA PHE A 173 -5.70 14.64 -15.74
C PHE A 173 -6.96 15.16 -16.43
N GLU A 174 -7.24 14.66 -17.63
CA GLU A 174 -8.51 14.84 -18.33
C GLU A 174 -9.45 13.67 -18.01
N VAL A 175 -10.60 13.94 -17.42
CA VAL A 175 -11.64 12.93 -17.21
C VAL A 175 -12.55 12.89 -18.44
N VAL A 176 -12.38 11.87 -19.29
CA VAL A 176 -13.16 11.70 -20.54
C VAL A 176 -14.56 11.15 -20.26
N ALA A 177 -14.66 10.25 -19.30
CA ALA A 177 -15.95 9.75 -18.79
C ALA A 177 -15.81 9.41 -17.31
N ILE A 178 -16.89 9.66 -16.56
CA ILE A 178 -17.01 9.24 -15.17
C ILE A 178 -18.41 8.69 -14.94
N LYS A 179 -18.49 7.52 -14.28
CA LYS A 179 -19.77 6.92 -13.89
C LYS A 179 -19.65 6.26 -12.53
N GLY A 180 -20.61 6.52 -11.66
CA GLY A 180 -20.73 5.94 -10.34
C GLY A 180 -21.86 4.93 -10.21
N MET A 181 -21.74 4.03 -9.22
CA MET A 181 -22.78 3.07 -8.85
C MET A 181 -23.82 3.68 -7.88
N GLY A 182 -23.64 4.93 -7.42
CA GLY A 182 -24.57 5.61 -6.52
C GLY A 182 -24.57 5.06 -5.09
N ILE A 183 -23.48 4.43 -4.64
CA ILE A 183 -23.40 3.79 -3.31
C ILE A 183 -22.96 4.84 -2.28
N GLU A 184 -23.84 5.15 -1.32
CA GLU A 184 -23.49 5.99 -0.18
C GLU A 184 -23.14 5.17 1.07
N ARG A 185 -23.71 3.97 1.20
CA ARG A 185 -23.45 3.02 2.29
C ARG A 185 -23.39 1.62 1.73
N PHE A 186 -22.28 0.91 1.95
CA PHE A 186 -22.13 -0.47 1.45
C PHE A 186 -23.07 -1.46 2.15
N GLN A 187 -23.47 -1.20 3.41
CA GLN A 187 -24.39 -2.07 4.12
C GLN A 187 -25.83 -2.01 3.60
N ASP A 188 -26.17 -1.02 2.76
CA ASP A 188 -27.53 -0.84 2.22
C ASP A 188 -27.78 -1.68 0.95
N ARG A 189 -26.78 -2.43 0.48
CA ARG A 189 -26.90 -3.29 -0.71
C ARG A 189 -26.10 -4.58 -0.57
N ALA A 190 -26.38 -5.55 -1.45
CA ALA A 190 -25.53 -6.72 -1.61
C ALA A 190 -24.09 -6.32 -2.03
N PRO A 191 -23.05 -7.07 -1.63
CA PRO A 191 -21.69 -6.82 -2.08
C PRO A 191 -21.57 -6.76 -3.60
N VAL A 192 -20.82 -5.78 -4.11
CA VAL A 192 -20.48 -5.69 -5.54
C VAL A 192 -19.62 -6.89 -5.90
N THR A 193 -20.09 -7.72 -6.84
CA THR A 193 -19.31 -8.87 -7.30
C THR A 193 -18.19 -8.45 -8.25
N GLN A 194 -17.19 -9.31 -8.42
CA GLN A 194 -16.10 -9.05 -9.37
C GLN A 194 -16.61 -8.94 -10.81
N ASP A 195 -17.55 -9.80 -11.21
CA ASP A 195 -18.15 -9.77 -12.55
C ASP A 195 -18.95 -8.48 -12.76
N GLU A 196 -19.78 -8.07 -11.79
CA GLU A 196 -20.52 -6.80 -11.85
C GLU A 196 -19.56 -5.62 -12.01
N LEU A 197 -18.47 -5.59 -11.23
CA LEU A 197 -17.50 -4.51 -11.28
C LEU A 197 -16.70 -4.49 -12.59
N LEU A 198 -16.33 -5.68 -13.11
CA LEU A 198 -15.63 -5.83 -14.39
C LEU A 198 -16.49 -5.35 -15.55
N GLU A 199 -17.75 -5.77 -15.62
CA GLU A 199 -18.69 -5.34 -16.66
C GLU A 199 -19.03 -3.85 -16.55
N PHE A 200 -19.26 -3.33 -15.35
CA PHE A 200 -19.48 -1.91 -15.12
C PHE A 200 -18.28 -1.07 -15.60
N SER A 201 -17.06 -1.42 -15.20
CA SER A 201 -15.84 -0.70 -15.58
C SER A 201 -15.56 -0.80 -17.08
N THR A 202 -15.81 -1.97 -17.68
CA THR A 202 -15.75 -2.17 -19.13
C THR A 202 -16.73 -1.27 -19.87
N GLY A 203 -17.97 -1.13 -19.36
CA GLY A 203 -18.99 -0.26 -19.92
C GLY A 203 -18.60 1.21 -19.88
N VAL A 204 -18.01 1.68 -18.79
CA VAL A 204 -17.51 3.05 -18.66
C VAL A 204 -16.38 3.32 -19.68
N TRP A 205 -15.42 2.40 -19.81
CA TRP A 205 -14.34 2.52 -20.78
C TRP A 205 -14.85 2.53 -22.23
N LYS A 206 -15.80 1.65 -22.59
CA LYS A 206 -16.42 1.64 -23.94
C LYS A 206 -17.09 2.98 -24.29
N GLY A 207 -17.64 3.69 -23.31
CA GLY A 207 -18.18 5.03 -23.46
C GLY A 207 -17.11 6.13 -23.59
N ALA A 208 -15.84 5.80 -23.43
CA ALA A 208 -14.70 6.71 -23.43
C ALA A 208 -13.57 6.25 -24.39
N PRO A 209 -13.79 6.16 -25.70
CA PRO A 209 -12.86 5.54 -26.65
C PRO A 209 -11.52 6.28 -26.78
N LYS A 210 -11.43 7.47 -26.21
CA LYS A 210 -10.20 8.27 -26.19
C LYS A 210 -9.44 8.19 -24.86
N ALA A 211 -9.92 7.41 -23.89
CA ALA A 211 -9.20 7.20 -22.63
C ALA A 211 -7.96 6.34 -22.86
N ASP A 212 -6.85 6.74 -22.25
CA ASP A 212 -5.56 6.04 -22.27
C ASP A 212 -5.26 5.30 -20.96
N ALA A 213 -6.11 5.48 -19.95
CA ALA A 213 -6.11 4.71 -18.71
C ALA A 213 -7.51 4.60 -18.11
N ILE A 214 -7.72 3.56 -17.30
CA ILE A 214 -8.95 3.38 -16.51
C ILE A 214 -8.62 3.59 -15.03
N LEU A 215 -9.46 4.37 -14.35
CA LEU A 215 -9.45 4.49 -12.90
C LEU A 215 -10.69 3.82 -12.31
N ILE A 216 -10.49 2.90 -11.34
CA ILE A 216 -11.58 2.39 -10.50
C ILE A 216 -11.43 2.98 -9.10
N SER A 217 -12.33 3.90 -8.72
CA SER A 217 -12.22 4.65 -7.48
C SER A 217 -13.26 4.23 -6.43
N CYS A 218 -12.81 3.75 -5.35
CA CYS A 218 -13.34 3.50 -4.02
C CYS A 218 -12.61 2.31 -3.38
N GLY A 219 -12.01 2.51 -2.20
CA GLY A 219 -11.25 1.47 -1.50
C GLY A 219 -12.07 0.25 -1.04
N ALA A 220 -13.40 0.37 -1.00
CA ALA A 220 -14.30 -0.73 -0.64
C ALA A 220 -14.65 -1.66 -1.82
N LEU A 221 -14.32 -1.28 -3.06
CA LEU A 221 -14.48 -2.14 -4.23
C LEU A 221 -13.31 -3.14 -4.31
N LYS A 222 -13.61 -4.43 -4.43
CA LYS A 222 -12.62 -5.50 -4.51
C LYS A 222 -12.08 -5.61 -5.94
N THR A 223 -11.07 -4.81 -6.25
CA THR A 223 -10.57 -4.63 -7.63
C THR A 223 -9.39 -5.52 -8.00
N LEU A 224 -8.65 -6.07 -7.04
CA LEU A 224 -7.36 -6.76 -7.30
C LEU A 224 -7.47 -7.83 -8.39
N ALA A 225 -8.47 -8.68 -8.33
CA ALA A 225 -8.63 -9.79 -9.28
C ALA A 225 -9.10 -9.35 -10.68
N ILE A 226 -9.65 -8.14 -10.82
CA ILE A 226 -10.17 -7.66 -12.12
C ILE A 226 -9.21 -6.72 -12.84
N LEU A 227 -8.10 -6.29 -12.24
CA LEU A 227 -7.16 -5.35 -12.88
C LEU A 227 -6.61 -5.93 -14.18
N ALA A 228 -5.94 -7.08 -14.14
CA ALA A 228 -5.39 -7.71 -15.34
C ALA A 228 -6.46 -8.11 -16.37
N PRO A 229 -7.60 -8.72 -16.01
CA PRO A 229 -8.70 -8.97 -16.96
C PRO A 229 -9.24 -7.70 -17.63
N LEU A 230 -9.36 -6.58 -16.90
CA LEU A 230 -9.83 -5.33 -17.48
C LEU A 230 -8.78 -4.71 -18.42
N GLU A 231 -7.49 -4.75 -18.08
CA GLU A 231 -6.40 -4.35 -18.97
C GLU A 231 -6.39 -5.17 -20.26
N GLN A 232 -6.57 -6.50 -20.17
CA GLN A 232 -6.66 -7.38 -21.34
C GLN A 232 -7.85 -7.02 -22.24
N ARG A 233 -9.00 -6.64 -21.67
CA ARG A 233 -10.20 -6.26 -22.45
C ARG A 233 -10.07 -4.88 -23.08
N SER A 234 -9.44 -3.95 -22.37
CA SER A 234 -9.38 -2.54 -22.77
C SER A 234 -8.14 -2.18 -23.60
N GLY A 235 -7.05 -2.90 -23.42
CA GLY A 235 -5.77 -2.56 -24.01
C GLY A 235 -5.09 -1.34 -23.40
N VAL A 236 -5.62 -0.80 -22.27
CA VAL A 236 -5.04 0.33 -21.53
C VAL A 236 -4.80 -0.05 -20.07
N PRO A 237 -3.84 0.60 -19.40
CA PRO A 237 -3.56 0.32 -17.98
C PRO A 237 -4.74 0.68 -17.06
N VAL A 238 -4.86 -0.07 -15.97
CA VAL A 238 -5.91 0.12 -14.96
C VAL A 238 -5.28 0.46 -13.61
N VAL A 239 -5.68 1.59 -13.05
CA VAL A 239 -5.35 2.00 -11.68
C VAL A 239 -6.59 1.89 -10.81
N SER A 240 -6.45 1.41 -9.58
CA SER A 240 -7.58 1.32 -8.65
C SER A 240 -7.18 1.73 -7.23
N SER A 241 -8.16 1.99 -6.39
CA SER A 241 -7.91 2.56 -5.05
C SER A 241 -7.07 1.66 -4.15
N LEU A 242 -7.62 0.53 -3.70
CA LEU A 242 -7.00 -0.29 -2.65
C LEU A 242 -5.64 -0.92 -3.06
N PRO A 243 -5.51 -1.62 -4.20
CA PRO A 243 -4.24 -2.22 -4.58
C PRO A 243 -3.11 -1.20 -4.77
N HIS A 244 -3.43 -0.04 -5.34
CA HIS A 244 -2.41 0.99 -5.60
C HIS A 244 -2.09 1.84 -4.37
N ALA A 245 -3.00 1.95 -3.39
CA ALA A 245 -2.65 2.48 -2.08
C ALA A 245 -1.66 1.55 -1.37
N LEU A 246 -1.91 0.25 -1.34
CA LEU A 246 -0.96 -0.72 -0.79
C LEU A 246 0.40 -0.65 -1.52
N TRP A 247 0.41 -0.54 -2.85
CA TRP A 247 1.62 -0.33 -3.65
C TRP A 247 2.41 0.91 -3.21
N ALA A 248 1.74 2.05 -3.04
CA ALA A 248 2.38 3.28 -2.59
C ALA A 248 2.84 3.18 -1.12
N GLY A 249 2.01 2.62 -0.26
CA GLY A 249 2.28 2.47 1.17
C GLY A 249 3.51 1.59 1.46
N VAL A 250 3.64 0.43 0.81
CA VAL A 250 4.80 -0.47 1.04
C VAL A 250 6.11 0.14 0.53
N ARG A 251 6.07 1.02 -0.46
CA ARG A 251 7.25 1.77 -0.93
C ARG A 251 7.77 2.77 0.11
N LEU A 252 6.90 3.29 0.97
CA LEU A 252 7.32 4.13 2.10
C LEU A 252 8.18 3.37 3.12
N VAL A 253 8.00 2.07 3.20
CA VAL A 253 8.78 1.21 4.12
C VAL A 253 9.89 0.42 3.42
N GLY A 254 10.22 0.78 2.17
CA GLY A 254 11.41 0.30 1.45
C GLY A 254 11.19 -0.88 0.52
N LEU A 255 9.95 -1.38 0.34
CA LEU A 255 9.66 -2.40 -0.66
C LEU A 255 9.54 -1.78 -2.06
N SER A 256 9.72 -2.59 -3.09
CA SER A 256 9.58 -2.14 -4.49
C SER A 256 8.14 -1.82 -4.90
N GLY A 257 7.16 -2.36 -4.19
CA GLY A 257 5.74 -2.30 -4.58
C GLY A 257 5.33 -3.37 -5.59
N ARG A 258 6.24 -4.23 -6.07
CA ARG A 258 5.90 -5.28 -7.05
C ARG A 258 4.94 -6.31 -6.46
N ALA A 259 3.86 -6.56 -7.20
CA ALA A 259 2.90 -7.64 -6.97
C ALA A 259 2.49 -8.20 -8.35
N PRO A 260 3.31 -9.09 -8.97
CA PRO A 260 3.08 -9.57 -10.33
C PRO A 260 1.78 -10.37 -10.46
N GLY A 261 1.13 -10.26 -11.62
CA GLY A 261 -0.14 -10.93 -11.90
C GLY A 261 -1.39 -10.06 -11.69
N TYR A 262 -1.23 -8.85 -11.16
CA TYR A 262 -2.35 -7.94 -10.87
C TYR A 262 -2.34 -6.65 -11.72
N GLY A 263 -1.89 -6.74 -12.97
CA GLY A 263 -1.90 -5.63 -13.91
C GLY A 263 -0.53 -4.99 -14.11
N THR A 264 -0.50 -4.00 -14.99
CA THR A 264 0.73 -3.40 -15.53
C THR A 264 1.57 -2.73 -14.46
N LEU A 265 1.01 -1.81 -13.67
CA LEU A 265 1.75 -1.07 -12.65
C LEU A 265 2.32 -1.99 -11.58
N LEU A 266 1.51 -2.91 -11.05
CA LEU A 266 1.91 -3.82 -9.98
C LEU A 266 2.94 -4.87 -10.44
N SER A 267 3.05 -5.12 -11.74
CA SER A 267 4.08 -6.00 -12.31
C SER A 267 5.44 -5.33 -12.44
N GLN A 268 5.48 -4.00 -12.56
CA GLN A 268 6.72 -3.21 -12.71
C GLN A 268 7.34 -2.83 -11.35
N GLY A 269 6.53 -2.47 -10.36
CA GLY A 269 6.94 -2.07 -9.02
C GLY A 269 7.06 -0.58 -8.84
#